data_7f2e46aaba4e91b8b9b80320bd15548b
#
_entry.id   7f2e46aaba4e91b8b9b80320bd15548b
#
_cell.length_a   1.000
_cell.length_b   1.000
_cell.length_c   1.000
_cell.angle_alpha   90.00
_cell.angle_beta   90.00
_cell.angle_gamma   90.00
#
_symmetry.space_group_name_H-M   'P 1'
#
loop_
_entity.id
_entity.type
_entity.pdbx_description
1 polymer ?
#
loop_
_entity_poly.entity_id
_entity_poly.type
_entity_poly.pdbx_seq_one_letter_code
_entity_poly.pdbx_strand_id
1 'polypeptide(L)' 'MDTWRVTAFWDEEAKVWAAESDEVPGLATEAPTLEALVEKLKIMIPELLDLNGVVYEGDEVRFEVASRITATAPRRAA' A
#
# COMPACT_ATOMS: atom_id res chain seq x y z
N MET A 1 -2.94 -11.80 16.51
CA MET A 1 -2.56 -11.99 15.08
C MET A 1 -2.13 -10.66 14.50
N ASP A 2 -0.94 -10.62 13.95
CA ASP A 2 -0.38 -9.37 13.46
C ASP A 2 -0.99 -8.96 12.14
N THR A 3 -1.23 -7.67 12.01
CA THR A 3 -1.68 -7.09 10.76
C THR A 3 -0.58 -6.15 10.27
N TRP A 4 -0.11 -6.39 9.05
CA TRP A 4 0.92 -5.56 8.44
C TRP A 4 0.28 -4.31 7.84
N ARG A 5 0.87 -3.16 8.09
CA ARG A 5 0.28 -1.90 7.67
C ARG A 5 0.97 -1.32 6.45
N VAL A 6 0.15 -0.93 5.48
CA VAL A 6 0.60 -0.32 4.24
C VAL A 6 -0.14 1.01 4.08
N THR A 7 0.58 2.01 3.63
CA THR A 7 -0.03 3.30 3.29
C THR A 7 -0.04 3.45 1.78
N ALA A 8 -1.20 3.80 1.24
CA ALA A 8 -1.35 4.12 -0.17
C ALA A 8 -1.69 5.60 -0.30
N PHE A 9 -1.06 6.28 -1.24
CA PHE A 9 -1.35 7.67 -1.51
C PHE A 9 -1.46 7.90 -3.01
N TRP A 10 -2.33 8.81 -3.36
CA TRP A 10 -2.58 9.14 -4.77
C TRP A 10 -1.50 10.07 -5.30
N ASP A 11 -0.89 9.67 -6.41
CA ASP A 11 0.08 10.49 -7.13
C ASP A 11 -0.62 11.12 -8.33
N GLU A 12 -0.93 12.39 -8.22
CA GLU A 12 -1.68 13.11 -9.25
C GLU A 12 -0.91 13.25 -10.55
N GLU A 13 0.41 13.36 -10.49
CA GLU A 13 1.24 13.46 -11.69
C GLU A 13 1.25 12.16 -12.47
N ALA A 14 1.52 11.07 -11.78
CA ALA A 14 1.64 9.76 -12.40
C ALA A 14 0.29 9.07 -12.60
N LYS A 15 -0.77 9.58 -11.95
CA LYS A 15 -2.11 8.99 -12.00
C LYS A 15 -2.13 7.55 -11.50
N VAL A 16 -1.44 7.32 -10.40
CA VAL A 16 -1.37 6.01 -9.76
C VAL A 16 -1.50 6.13 -8.25
N TRP A 17 -1.84 5.01 -7.62
CA TRP A 17 -1.74 4.85 -6.18
C TRP A 17 -0.37 4.25 -5.87
N ALA A 18 0.43 4.95 -5.10
CA ALA A 18 1.72 4.47 -4.65
C ALA A 18 1.59 3.88 -3.26
N ALA A 19 2.28 2.79 -2.99
CA ALA A 19 2.24 2.13 -1.70
C ALA A 19 3.61 2.08 -1.07
N GLU A 20 3.64 2.29 0.24
CA GLU A 20 4.84 2.12 1.04
C GLU A 20 4.47 1.58 2.41
N SER A 21 5.44 1.06 3.13
CA SER A 21 5.23 0.52 4.46
C SER A 21 6.50 0.63 5.28
N ASP A 22 6.33 1.01 6.55
CA ASP A 22 7.43 0.98 7.51
C ASP A 22 7.63 -0.40 8.09
N GLU A 23 6.67 -1.29 7.90
CA GLU A 23 6.67 -2.63 8.50
C GLU A 23 7.13 -3.71 7.53
N VAL A 24 6.78 -3.57 6.25
CA VAL A 24 7.16 -4.55 5.23
C VAL A 24 8.45 -4.06 4.56
N PRO A 25 9.58 -4.73 4.81
CA PRO A 25 10.86 -4.26 4.28
C PRO A 25 10.88 -4.20 2.75
N GLY A 26 11.33 -3.09 2.21
CA GLY A 26 11.51 -2.92 0.78
C GLY A 26 10.24 -2.73 -0.02
N LEU A 27 9.11 -2.54 0.63
CA LEU A 27 7.85 -2.36 -0.10
C LEU A 27 7.79 -0.98 -0.75
N ALA A 28 7.76 -0.98 -2.08
CA ALA A 28 7.50 0.20 -2.89
C ALA A 28 6.88 -0.28 -4.18
N THR A 29 5.65 0.12 -4.46
CA THR A 29 4.96 -0.28 -5.68
C THR A 29 3.86 0.71 -6.00
N GLU A 30 3.24 0.55 -7.15
CA GLU A 30 2.16 1.43 -7.59
C GLU A 30 1.19 0.69 -8.49
N ALA A 31 -0.01 1.23 -8.60
CA ALA A 31 -1.04 0.68 -9.48
C ALA A 31 -2.06 1.78 -9.81
N PRO A 32 -2.75 1.67 -10.93
CA PRO A 32 -3.70 2.72 -11.34
C PRO A 32 -4.97 2.79 -10.49
N THR A 33 -5.31 1.72 -9.79
CA THR A 33 -6.47 1.69 -8.90
C THR A 33 -6.10 1.08 -7.56
N LEU A 34 -6.90 1.36 -6.52
CA LEU A 34 -6.69 0.73 -5.22
C LEU A 34 -6.91 -0.78 -5.28
N GLU A 35 -7.90 -1.23 -6.05
CA GLU A 35 -8.17 -2.66 -6.21
C GLU A 35 -6.97 -3.38 -6.82
N ALA A 36 -6.39 -2.80 -7.88
CA ALA A 36 -5.21 -3.37 -8.52
C ALA A 36 -4.01 -3.35 -7.58
N LEU A 37 -3.88 -2.30 -6.77
CA LEU A 37 -2.81 -2.20 -5.78
C LEU A 37 -2.92 -3.31 -4.75
N VAL A 38 -4.12 -3.55 -4.23
CA VAL A 38 -4.35 -4.60 -3.23
C VAL A 38 -3.99 -5.98 -3.80
N GLU A 39 -4.39 -6.27 -5.05
CA GLU A 39 -4.03 -7.55 -5.68
C GLU A 39 -2.52 -7.71 -5.84
N LYS A 40 -1.83 -6.64 -6.18
CA LYS A 40 -0.38 -6.61 -6.28
C LYS A 40 0.27 -6.88 -4.91
N LEU A 41 -0.24 -6.23 -3.88
CA LEU A 41 0.27 -6.39 -2.52
C LEU A 41 0.08 -7.80 -1.98
N LYS A 42 -0.99 -8.50 -2.36
CA LYS A 42 -1.21 -9.89 -1.96
C LYS A 42 -0.08 -10.81 -2.41
N ILE A 43 0.58 -10.45 -3.49
CA ILE A 43 1.72 -11.22 -4.02
C ILE A 43 3.03 -10.71 -3.43
N MET A 44 3.21 -9.39 -3.41
CA MET A 44 4.47 -8.78 -3.01
C MET A 44 4.78 -8.89 -1.53
N ILE A 45 3.78 -8.72 -0.66
CA ILE A 45 4.04 -8.73 0.77
C ILE A 45 4.62 -10.06 1.26
N PRO A 46 4.00 -11.21 0.95
CA PRO A 46 4.61 -12.49 1.35
C PRO A 46 6.01 -12.69 0.80
N GLU A 47 6.24 -12.31 -0.45
CA GLU A 47 7.56 -12.42 -1.06
C GLU A 47 8.61 -11.59 -0.34
N LEU A 48 8.27 -10.33 -0.02
CA LEU A 48 9.20 -9.43 0.67
C LEU A 48 9.49 -9.90 2.09
N LEU A 49 8.49 -10.40 2.79
CA LEU A 49 8.69 -10.93 4.13
C LEU A 49 9.63 -12.13 4.10
N ASP A 50 9.42 -13.04 3.16
CA ASP A 50 10.27 -14.21 3.00
C ASP A 50 11.70 -13.82 2.63
N LEU A 51 11.86 -12.90 1.68
CA LEU A 51 13.17 -12.43 1.24
C LEU A 51 13.98 -11.77 2.36
N ASN A 52 13.29 -11.15 3.31
CA ASN A 52 13.93 -10.44 4.40
C ASN A 52 13.99 -11.26 5.70
N GLY A 53 13.65 -12.55 5.63
CA GLY A 53 13.73 -13.45 6.77
C GLY A 53 12.77 -13.11 7.89
N VAL A 54 11.67 -12.44 7.58
CA VAL A 54 10.66 -12.10 8.58
C VAL A 54 9.82 -13.33 8.87
N VAL A 55 9.71 -13.66 10.14
CA VAL A 55 8.91 -14.81 10.58
C VAL A 55 7.52 -14.34 10.95
N TYR A 56 6.50 -15.02 10.44
CA TYR A 56 5.12 -14.77 10.80
C TYR A 56 4.38 -16.09 10.95
N GLU A 57 3.31 -16.07 11.71
CA GLU A 57 2.53 -17.26 12.00
C GLU A 57 1.40 -17.47 11.01
N GLY A 58 1.06 -18.75 10.77
CA GLY A 58 -0.07 -19.12 9.95
C GLY A 58 0.23 -19.21 8.48
N ASP A 59 -0.80 -19.55 7.70
CA ASP A 59 -0.71 -19.75 6.27
C ASP A 59 -1.02 -18.49 5.47
N GLU A 60 -1.49 -17.45 6.15
CA GLU A 60 -1.91 -16.22 5.51
C GLU A 60 -1.23 -15.01 6.13
N VAL A 61 -0.96 -14.03 5.31
CA VAL A 61 -0.44 -12.74 5.76
C VAL A 61 -1.58 -11.74 5.74
N ARG A 62 -1.92 -11.22 6.90
CA ARG A 62 -2.97 -10.21 7.02
C ARG A 62 -2.36 -8.83 6.89
N PHE A 63 -2.89 -8.03 6.00
CA PHE A 63 -2.43 -6.66 5.86
C PHE A 63 -3.61 -5.71 5.67
N GLU A 64 -3.40 -4.46 6.03
CA GLU A 64 -4.39 -3.42 5.79
C GLU A 64 -3.76 -2.29 4.99
N VAL A 65 -4.56 -1.66 4.16
CA VAL A 65 -4.13 -0.53 3.35
C VAL A 65 -4.91 0.70 3.79
N ALA A 66 -4.19 1.68 4.32
CA ALA A 66 -4.77 2.99 4.60
C ALA A 66 -4.47 3.90 3.42
N SER A 67 -5.49 4.49 2.84
CA SER A 67 -5.31 5.35 1.67
C SER A 67 -5.39 6.82 2.07
N ARG A 68 -4.57 7.63 1.37
CA ARG A 68 -4.55 9.06 1.57
C ARG A 68 -4.60 9.76 0.22
N ILE A 69 -5.50 10.72 0.09
CA ILE A 69 -5.56 11.58 -1.08
C ILE A 69 -5.67 13.02 -0.61
N THR A 70 -4.85 13.87 -1.18
CA THR A 70 -4.93 15.31 -0.94
C THR A 70 -5.43 15.96 -2.21
N ALA A 71 -6.44 16.77 -2.08
CA ALA A 71 -7.03 17.45 -3.23
C ALA A 71 -7.27 18.92 -2.88
N THR A 72 -7.40 19.73 -3.89
CA THR A 72 -7.75 21.13 -3.72
C THR A 72 -9.03 21.43 -4.46
N ALA A 73 -9.87 22.24 -3.84
CA ALA A 73 -11.07 22.72 -4.48
C ALA A 73 -10.94 24.23 -4.70
N PRO A 74 -11.44 24.77 -5.81
CA PRO A 74 -11.40 26.20 -6.03
C PRO A 74 -12.26 26.93 -4.99
N ARG A 75 -11.78 28.08 -4.58
CA ARG A 75 -12.50 28.91 -3.61
C ARG A 75 -13.77 29.44 -4.29
N ARG A 76 -14.88 29.42 -3.55
CA ARG A 76 -16.13 30.00 -4.07
C ARG A 76 -15.98 31.50 -4.20
N ALA A 77 -16.47 32.00 -5.31
CA ALA A 77 -16.57 33.47 -5.50
C ALA A 77 -17.61 34.04 -4.56
N ALA A 78 -17.33 35.18 -3.98
CA ALA A 78 -18.24 35.88 -3.07
C ALA A 78 -19.39 36.50 -3.84
#